data_7e5f470e0dcce237b01ef4e9f635bb98
#
_entry.id   7e5f470e0dcce237b01ef4e9f635bb98
#
_cell.length_a   1.000
_cell.length_b   1.000
_cell.length_c   1.000
_cell.angle_alpha   90.00
_cell.angle_beta   90.00
_cell.angle_gamma   90.00
#
_symmetry.space_group_name_H-M   'P 1'
#
loop_
_entity.id
_entity.type
_entity.pdbx_description
1 polymer ?
#
loop_
_entity_poly.entity_id
_entity_poly.type
_entity_poly.pdbx_seq_one_letter_code
_entity_poly.pdbx_strand_id
1 'polypeptide(L)'
;MAQSASELLELAGIVGQLDVLASLGEVAVRRRYCRPTILQDTTIDIRAGRHPVVEAMLPQGQFVPNDVYLDGKTAQLLILTGPNMAGKSTYLRMGALITLMAQMGSFVPADAAQIGLVDRIFTRVGAADDLGTGQSTFMVEMSEVNIALSQATPRSLIIIDELGRGTSTYDGMALAQSIAEYIHDVCKARTIFSTHYHELARLALAKPRVKNLRMEVWEEGQKIVFLYKVGEGAADRSYGIHVARLAGLPKQVLKRAKSILDDLEPDLPYRQLTLDRLFLAEENVVSGIEAAKVEAAAADLANGKDEQPREDGDSGVDLAILEEIKTADLSHWTAFQALSRLVEWQDHLQKREEP
;
A
#
# COMPACT_ATOMS: atom_id res chain seq x y z
N MET A 1 -56.44 -27.36 10.35
CA MET A 1 -55.15 -27.09 9.69
C MET A 1 -54.80 -25.59 9.63
N ALA A 2 -55.70 -24.66 9.24
CA ALA A 2 -55.36 -23.22 9.19
C ALA A 2 -55.02 -22.59 10.55
N GLN A 3 -55.65 -23.02 11.65
CA GLN A 3 -55.39 -22.53 12.98
C GLN A 3 -53.97 -22.89 13.52
N SER A 4 -53.46 -24.06 13.15
CA SER A 4 -52.11 -24.52 13.59
C SER A 4 -50.98 -24.07 12.69
N ALA A 5 -51.31 -23.44 11.54
CA ALA A 5 -50.28 -23.01 10.56
C ALA A 5 -49.41 -21.87 11.13
N SER A 6 -50.00 -20.92 11.89
CA SER A 6 -49.29 -19.83 12.53
C SER A 6 -48.32 -20.32 13.59
N GLU A 7 -48.76 -21.23 14.43
CA GLU A 7 -47.94 -21.81 15.50
C GLU A 7 -46.78 -22.65 14.94
N LEU A 8 -47.03 -23.38 13.84
CA LEU A 8 -45.97 -24.15 13.16
C LEU A 8 -44.93 -23.23 12.49
N LEU A 9 -45.34 -22.09 11.90
CA LEU A 9 -44.42 -21.13 11.34
C LEU A 9 -43.59 -20.43 12.41
N GLU A 10 -44.20 -20.08 13.55
CA GLU A 10 -43.49 -19.52 14.69
C GLU A 10 -42.46 -20.51 15.23
N LEU A 11 -42.86 -21.79 15.46
CA LEU A 11 -41.97 -22.84 15.89
C LEU A 11 -40.81 -23.06 14.90
N ALA A 12 -41.09 -23.09 13.60
CA ALA A 12 -40.06 -23.21 12.57
C ALA A 12 -39.07 -22.02 12.60
N GLY A 13 -39.57 -20.82 12.88
CA GLY A 13 -38.71 -19.63 13.08
C GLY A 13 -37.80 -19.77 14.29
N ILE A 14 -38.31 -20.22 15.41
CA ILE A 14 -37.52 -20.46 16.64
C ILE A 14 -36.46 -21.55 16.41
N VAL A 15 -36.84 -22.67 15.82
CA VAL A 15 -35.90 -23.77 15.50
C VAL A 15 -34.81 -23.28 14.54
N GLY A 16 -35.16 -22.50 13.51
CA GLY A 16 -34.20 -21.91 12.59
C GLY A 16 -33.23 -20.95 13.25
N GLN A 17 -33.68 -20.14 14.22
CA GLN A 17 -32.79 -19.27 15.00
C GLN A 17 -31.82 -20.07 15.86
N LEU A 18 -32.30 -21.14 16.54
CA LEU A 18 -31.47 -22.00 17.34
C LEU A 18 -30.41 -22.73 16.49
N ASP A 19 -30.79 -23.19 15.29
CA ASP A 19 -29.86 -23.85 14.37
C ASP A 19 -28.76 -22.89 13.89
N VAL A 20 -29.10 -21.65 13.52
CA VAL A 20 -28.13 -20.61 13.16
C VAL A 20 -27.17 -20.33 14.30
N LEU A 21 -27.68 -20.13 15.52
CA LEU A 21 -26.84 -19.85 16.69
C LEU A 21 -25.91 -21.02 17.04
N ALA A 22 -26.43 -22.27 16.97
CA ALA A 22 -25.64 -23.48 17.20
C ALA A 22 -24.54 -23.61 16.12
N SER A 23 -24.86 -23.41 14.83
CA SER A 23 -23.91 -23.51 13.72
C SER A 23 -22.80 -22.45 13.82
N LEU A 24 -23.18 -21.22 14.10
CA LEU A 24 -22.19 -20.13 14.27
C LEU A 24 -21.31 -20.37 15.50
N GLY A 25 -21.88 -20.86 16.61
CA GLY A 25 -21.16 -21.20 17.82
C GLY A 25 -20.16 -22.34 17.60
N GLU A 26 -20.58 -23.43 16.91
CA GLU A 26 -19.71 -24.53 16.56
C GLU A 26 -18.53 -24.12 15.70
N VAL A 27 -18.77 -23.32 14.64
CA VAL A 27 -17.72 -22.79 13.77
C VAL A 27 -16.77 -21.90 14.57
N ALA A 28 -17.28 -21.03 15.45
CA ALA A 28 -16.47 -20.15 16.27
C ALA A 28 -15.49 -20.93 17.17
N VAL A 29 -15.97 -21.99 17.83
CA VAL A 29 -15.12 -22.85 18.66
C VAL A 29 -14.10 -23.63 17.84
N ARG A 30 -14.55 -24.31 16.78
CA ARG A 30 -13.68 -25.13 15.92
C ARG A 30 -12.57 -24.32 15.23
N ARG A 31 -12.89 -23.07 14.80
CA ARG A 31 -11.99 -22.19 14.04
C ARG A 31 -11.29 -21.15 14.91
N ARG A 32 -11.50 -21.16 16.22
CA ARG A 32 -10.93 -20.18 17.18
C ARG A 32 -11.22 -18.74 16.74
N TYR A 33 -12.50 -18.45 16.49
CA TYR A 33 -12.96 -17.11 16.19
C TYR A 33 -13.13 -16.31 17.49
N CYS A 34 -12.84 -15.01 17.45
CA CYS A 34 -13.06 -14.11 18.58
C CYS A 34 -14.42 -13.43 18.49
N ARG A 35 -14.94 -12.99 19.65
CA ARG A 35 -16.13 -12.16 19.72
C ARG A 35 -15.76 -10.73 19.35
N PRO A 36 -16.32 -10.15 18.24
CA PRO A 36 -16.06 -8.77 17.88
C PRO A 36 -16.77 -7.80 18.80
N THR A 37 -16.18 -6.60 19.00
CA THR A 37 -16.83 -5.46 19.63
C THR A 37 -17.40 -4.54 18.55
N ILE A 38 -18.69 -4.29 18.58
CA ILE A 38 -19.33 -3.36 17.64
C ILE A 38 -19.29 -1.96 18.24
N LEU A 39 -18.74 -1.00 17.45
CA LEU A 39 -18.59 0.40 17.82
C LEU A 39 -19.59 1.28 17.08
N GLN A 40 -19.93 2.44 17.66
CA GLN A 40 -20.81 3.43 17.02
C GLN A 40 -20.05 4.38 16.09
N ASP A 41 -18.73 4.42 16.17
CA ASP A 41 -17.85 5.22 15.31
C ASP A 41 -17.52 4.52 13.97
N THR A 42 -16.53 5.04 13.26
CA THR A 42 -16.11 4.51 11.94
C THR A 42 -14.86 3.64 12.01
N THR A 43 -14.40 3.24 13.19
CA THR A 43 -13.18 2.45 13.35
C THR A 43 -13.39 0.99 12.92
N ILE A 44 -12.47 0.46 12.12
CA ILE A 44 -12.31 -0.99 11.86
C ILE A 44 -10.89 -1.32 12.30
N ASP A 45 -10.76 -2.02 13.43
CA ASP A 45 -9.49 -2.51 13.97
C ASP A 45 -9.57 -4.02 14.12
N ILE A 46 -8.89 -4.73 13.25
CA ILE A 46 -8.83 -6.19 13.21
C ILE A 46 -7.38 -6.58 13.49
N ARG A 47 -7.17 -7.40 14.51
CA ARG A 47 -5.86 -7.92 14.89
C ARG A 47 -5.75 -9.39 14.53
N ALA A 48 -4.65 -9.73 13.85
CA ALA A 48 -4.39 -11.09 13.37
C ALA A 48 -5.59 -11.69 12.61
N GLY A 49 -6.19 -10.87 11.72
CA GLY A 49 -7.31 -11.29 10.88
C GLY A 49 -6.95 -12.43 9.93
N ARG A 50 -7.88 -13.35 9.71
CA ARG A 50 -7.72 -14.51 8.82
C ARG A 50 -8.88 -14.57 7.84
N HIS A 51 -8.61 -14.95 6.60
CA HIS A 51 -9.66 -15.09 5.59
C HIS A 51 -10.43 -16.41 5.83
N PRO A 52 -11.73 -16.39 6.14
CA PRO A 52 -12.46 -17.58 6.63
C PRO A 52 -12.45 -18.75 5.64
N VAL A 53 -12.52 -18.45 4.34
CA VAL A 53 -12.54 -19.49 3.30
C VAL A 53 -11.12 -20.00 3.00
N VAL A 54 -10.14 -19.09 2.82
CA VAL A 54 -8.77 -19.50 2.49
C VAL A 54 -8.13 -20.26 3.65
N GLU A 55 -8.34 -19.81 4.89
CA GLU A 55 -7.88 -20.53 6.09
C GLU A 55 -8.48 -21.95 6.16
N ALA A 56 -9.76 -22.11 5.76
CA ALA A 56 -10.41 -23.41 5.77
C ALA A 56 -9.87 -24.38 4.71
N MET A 57 -9.30 -23.85 3.60
CA MET A 57 -8.71 -24.65 2.52
C MET A 57 -7.24 -25.02 2.75
N LEU A 58 -6.56 -24.29 3.61
CA LEU A 58 -5.15 -24.52 3.94
C LEU A 58 -5.02 -25.52 5.11
N PRO A 59 -3.91 -26.26 5.18
CA PRO A 59 -3.55 -27.00 6.37
C PRO A 59 -3.52 -26.06 7.60
N GLN A 60 -3.89 -26.60 8.76
CA GLN A 60 -3.97 -25.83 9.99
C GLN A 60 -2.64 -25.13 10.31
N GLY A 61 -2.69 -23.82 10.59
CA GLY A 61 -1.52 -23.00 10.93
C GLY A 61 -0.71 -22.48 9.75
N GLN A 62 -1.10 -22.77 8.51
CA GLN A 62 -0.38 -22.25 7.33
C GLN A 62 -0.90 -20.88 6.83
N PHE A 63 -2.08 -20.44 7.29
CA PHE A 63 -2.56 -19.10 6.96
C PHE A 63 -1.76 -18.05 7.73
N VAL A 64 -1.26 -17.02 7.04
CA VAL A 64 -0.54 -15.88 7.66
C VAL A 64 -1.56 -14.81 8.04
N PRO A 65 -1.78 -14.55 9.34
CA PRO A 65 -2.71 -13.53 9.80
C PRO A 65 -2.19 -12.12 9.55
N ASN A 66 -3.11 -11.17 9.29
CA ASN A 66 -2.78 -9.77 9.06
C ASN A 66 -3.70 -8.82 9.83
N ASP A 67 -3.18 -7.67 10.21
CA ASP A 67 -3.94 -6.61 10.83
C ASP A 67 -4.60 -5.73 9.78
N VAL A 68 -5.80 -5.21 10.09
CA VAL A 68 -6.49 -4.19 9.28
C VAL A 68 -6.89 -3.04 10.20
N TYR A 69 -6.43 -1.85 9.88
CA TYR A 69 -6.85 -0.65 10.59
C TYR A 69 -7.37 0.40 9.62
N LEU A 70 -8.61 0.80 9.81
CA LEU A 70 -9.29 1.88 9.08
C LEU A 70 -10.05 2.75 10.05
N ASP A 71 -10.00 4.07 9.85
CA ASP A 71 -10.84 5.03 10.55
C ASP A 71 -11.17 6.23 9.65
N GLY A 72 -12.04 7.10 10.09
CA GLY A 72 -12.36 8.34 9.35
C GLY A 72 -11.39 9.50 9.61
N LYS A 73 -10.35 9.31 10.45
CA LYS A 73 -9.50 10.41 10.96
C LYS A 73 -8.05 10.32 10.49
N THR A 74 -7.47 9.13 10.52
CA THR A 74 -6.03 8.91 10.27
C THR A 74 -5.73 7.92 9.15
N ALA A 75 -6.63 6.97 8.90
CA ALA A 75 -6.48 5.88 7.94
C ALA A 75 -7.81 5.59 7.22
N GLN A 76 -8.25 6.53 6.41
CA GLN A 76 -9.49 6.40 5.64
C GLN A 76 -9.32 5.56 4.38
N LEU A 77 -8.22 5.77 3.66
CA LEU A 77 -7.89 5.10 2.41
C LEU A 77 -6.54 4.38 2.54
N LEU A 78 -6.57 3.05 2.45
CA LEU A 78 -5.37 2.22 2.40
C LEU A 78 -5.04 1.88 0.96
N ILE A 79 -3.88 2.29 0.47
CA ILE A 79 -3.36 1.91 -0.85
C ILE A 79 -2.42 0.74 -0.67
N LEU A 80 -2.82 -0.44 -1.15
CA LEU A 80 -2.06 -1.67 -1.03
C LEU A 80 -1.34 -1.98 -2.34
N THR A 81 -0.02 -2.01 -2.28
CA THR A 81 0.86 -2.35 -3.39
C THR A 81 1.56 -3.70 -3.15
N GLY A 82 2.17 -4.24 -4.18
CA GLY A 82 2.93 -5.48 -4.08
C GLY A 82 2.69 -6.43 -5.23
N PRO A 83 3.45 -7.54 -5.30
CA PRO A 83 3.38 -8.47 -6.40
C PRO A 83 2.05 -9.22 -6.48
N ASN A 84 1.71 -9.68 -7.68
CA ASN A 84 0.62 -10.64 -7.85
C ASN A 84 1.00 -11.94 -7.12
N MET A 85 0.02 -12.68 -6.66
CA MET A 85 0.16 -13.91 -5.85
C MET A 85 0.65 -13.69 -4.40
N ALA A 86 1.01 -12.47 -3.99
CA ALA A 86 1.43 -12.18 -2.62
C ALA A 86 0.27 -12.06 -1.61
N GLY A 87 -1.00 -12.18 -2.06
CA GLY A 87 -2.16 -12.20 -1.18
C GLY A 87 -2.94 -10.89 -1.07
N LYS A 88 -2.73 -9.89 -1.94
CA LYS A 88 -3.47 -8.61 -1.95
C LYS A 88 -4.99 -8.82 -1.88
N SER A 89 -5.55 -9.53 -2.86
CA SER A 89 -7.00 -9.80 -2.95
C SER A 89 -7.52 -10.56 -1.72
N THR A 90 -6.73 -11.47 -1.15
CA THR A 90 -7.07 -12.19 0.08
C THR A 90 -7.18 -11.23 1.26
N TYR A 91 -6.24 -10.30 1.40
CA TYR A 91 -6.25 -9.29 2.46
C TYR A 91 -7.47 -8.35 2.37
N LEU A 92 -7.77 -7.86 1.16
CA LEU A 92 -8.93 -6.97 0.96
C LEU A 92 -10.23 -7.67 1.34
N ARG A 93 -10.43 -8.88 0.81
CA ARG A 93 -11.65 -9.69 1.06
C ARG A 93 -11.75 -10.09 2.52
N MET A 94 -10.64 -10.39 3.18
CA MET A 94 -10.59 -10.69 4.61
C MET A 94 -11.19 -9.56 5.44
N GLY A 95 -10.75 -8.31 5.23
CA GLY A 95 -11.28 -7.15 5.95
C GLY A 95 -12.79 -6.96 5.75
N ALA A 96 -13.28 -7.11 4.52
CA ALA A 96 -14.70 -7.02 4.20
C ALA A 96 -15.52 -8.14 4.83
N LEU A 97 -15.05 -9.39 4.73
CA LEU A 97 -15.75 -10.55 5.28
C LEU A 97 -15.82 -10.52 6.81
N ILE A 98 -14.74 -10.15 7.49
CA ILE A 98 -14.72 -10.00 8.95
C ILE A 98 -15.73 -8.92 9.38
N THR A 99 -15.78 -7.78 8.66
CA THR A 99 -16.74 -6.71 8.93
C THR A 99 -18.17 -7.19 8.74
N LEU A 100 -18.46 -7.91 7.65
CA LEU A 100 -19.78 -8.49 7.36
C LEU A 100 -20.17 -9.48 8.45
N MET A 101 -19.29 -10.44 8.80
CA MET A 101 -19.52 -11.44 9.82
C MET A 101 -19.81 -10.82 11.19
N ALA A 102 -19.06 -9.80 11.57
CA ALA A 102 -19.28 -9.08 12.82
C ALA A 102 -20.69 -8.44 12.87
N GLN A 103 -21.13 -7.81 11.78
CA GLN A 103 -22.45 -7.14 11.74
C GLN A 103 -23.62 -8.10 11.62
N MET A 104 -23.42 -9.30 11.10
CA MET A 104 -24.47 -10.34 11.13
C MET A 104 -24.59 -11.05 12.48
N GLY A 105 -23.77 -10.69 13.48
CA GLY A 105 -23.80 -11.27 14.83
C GLY A 105 -22.93 -12.51 15.03
N SER A 106 -22.06 -12.84 14.07
CA SER A 106 -21.13 -13.94 14.16
C SER A 106 -19.86 -13.56 14.93
N PHE A 107 -19.18 -14.54 15.50
CA PHE A 107 -17.76 -14.44 15.84
C PHE A 107 -16.94 -14.38 14.57
N VAL A 108 -15.72 -13.81 14.65
CA VAL A 108 -14.91 -13.48 13.49
C VAL A 108 -13.52 -14.14 13.55
N PRO A 109 -12.93 -14.50 12.40
CA PRO A 109 -11.61 -15.10 12.31
C PRO A 109 -10.50 -14.07 12.57
N ALA A 110 -10.31 -13.70 13.83
CA ALA A 110 -9.28 -12.77 14.29
C ALA A 110 -8.91 -13.08 15.74
N ASP A 111 -7.81 -12.51 16.24
CA ASP A 111 -7.48 -12.57 17.66
C ASP A 111 -8.26 -11.50 18.44
N ALA A 112 -8.49 -10.34 17.83
CA ALA A 112 -9.39 -9.29 18.33
C ALA A 112 -9.97 -8.51 17.16
N ALA A 113 -11.21 -8.00 17.33
CA ALA A 113 -11.84 -7.15 16.33
C ALA A 113 -12.74 -6.10 17.00
N GLN A 114 -12.55 -4.84 16.60
CA GLN A 114 -13.41 -3.71 16.92
C GLN A 114 -13.96 -3.17 15.60
N ILE A 115 -15.26 -3.24 15.40
CA ILE A 115 -15.89 -2.95 14.12
C ILE A 115 -16.91 -1.83 14.29
N GLY A 116 -16.59 -0.63 13.78
CA GLY A 116 -17.52 0.47 13.63
C GLY A 116 -18.56 0.16 12.56
N LEU A 117 -19.80 0.57 12.80
CA LEU A 117 -20.92 0.26 11.92
C LEU A 117 -20.66 0.67 10.46
N VAL A 118 -20.95 -0.26 9.56
CA VAL A 118 -20.87 -0.11 8.10
C VAL A 118 -22.28 -0.19 7.54
N ASP A 119 -22.71 0.84 6.82
CA ASP A 119 -24.03 0.87 6.20
C ASP A 119 -24.08 0.08 4.86
N ARG A 120 -22.97 0.08 4.12
CA ARG A 120 -22.83 -0.64 2.84
C ARG A 120 -21.40 -1.10 2.64
N ILE A 121 -21.24 -2.26 2.02
CA ILE A 121 -19.96 -2.77 1.55
C ILE A 121 -20.02 -2.81 0.03
N PHE A 122 -19.19 -1.99 -0.62
CA PHE A 122 -19.01 -2.00 -2.07
C PHE A 122 -17.74 -2.77 -2.41
N THR A 123 -17.84 -3.68 -3.36
CA THR A 123 -16.69 -4.46 -3.79
C THR A 123 -16.53 -4.36 -5.30
N ARG A 124 -15.33 -3.99 -5.74
CA ARG A 124 -14.88 -4.19 -7.11
C ARG A 124 -13.71 -5.17 -7.07
N VAL A 125 -14.01 -6.42 -7.34
CA VAL A 125 -13.05 -7.53 -7.28
C VAL A 125 -13.17 -8.31 -8.57
N GLY A 126 -12.13 -8.29 -9.40
CA GLY A 126 -11.99 -8.93 -10.72
C GLY A 126 -13.22 -9.62 -11.30
N ALA A 127 -13.76 -9.13 -12.39
CA ALA A 127 -14.88 -9.77 -13.06
C ALA A 127 -14.39 -10.99 -13.86
N ALA A 128 -15.14 -12.08 -13.82
CA ALA A 128 -15.13 -13.04 -14.91
C ALA A 128 -15.78 -12.37 -16.13
N ASP A 129 -15.26 -12.65 -17.32
CA ASP A 129 -15.85 -12.18 -18.58
C ASP A 129 -17.31 -12.62 -18.65
N ASP A 130 -18.24 -11.67 -18.56
CA ASP A 130 -19.65 -11.95 -18.82
C ASP A 130 -19.90 -11.87 -20.34
N LEU A 131 -19.61 -12.97 -21.01
CA LEU A 131 -19.83 -13.12 -22.45
C LEU A 131 -21.34 -13.01 -22.85
N GLY A 132 -22.24 -13.08 -21.85
CA GLY A 132 -23.68 -13.07 -22.08
C GLY A 132 -24.27 -11.69 -22.34
N THR A 133 -23.67 -10.63 -21.81
CA THR A 133 -24.23 -9.26 -21.95
C THR A 133 -23.57 -8.42 -23.03
N GLY A 134 -22.47 -8.89 -23.67
CA GLY A 134 -21.75 -8.17 -24.72
C GLY A 134 -21.08 -6.88 -24.23
N GLN A 135 -21.04 -6.62 -22.94
CA GLN A 135 -20.32 -5.49 -22.34
C GLN A 135 -18.85 -5.82 -22.15
N SER A 136 -17.97 -4.86 -22.42
CA SER A 136 -16.56 -5.05 -22.12
C SER A 136 -16.36 -5.13 -20.59
N THR A 137 -15.40 -5.93 -20.14
CA THR A 137 -15.02 -6.04 -18.73
C THR A 137 -14.73 -4.68 -18.10
N PHE A 138 -14.17 -3.76 -18.87
CA PHE A 138 -13.92 -2.38 -18.44
C PHE A 138 -15.20 -1.58 -18.20
N MET A 139 -16.24 -1.76 -19.04
CA MET A 139 -17.53 -1.09 -18.84
C MET A 139 -18.24 -1.58 -17.59
N VAL A 140 -18.21 -2.89 -17.34
CA VAL A 140 -18.73 -3.49 -16.10
C VAL A 140 -17.98 -2.92 -14.89
N GLU A 141 -16.64 -2.87 -14.96
CA GLU A 141 -15.80 -2.28 -13.93
C GLU A 141 -16.19 -0.83 -13.61
N MET A 142 -16.34 0.01 -14.63
CA MET A 142 -16.72 1.42 -14.43
C MET A 142 -18.16 1.56 -13.89
N SER A 143 -19.06 0.67 -14.26
CA SER A 143 -20.44 0.66 -13.75
C SER A 143 -20.49 0.32 -12.25
N GLU A 144 -19.73 -0.69 -11.81
CA GLU A 144 -19.62 -1.06 -10.39
C GLU A 144 -19.01 0.08 -9.55
N VAL A 145 -17.95 0.70 -10.06
CA VAL A 145 -17.33 1.87 -9.42
C VAL A 145 -18.30 3.03 -9.34
N ASN A 146 -19.04 3.33 -10.41
CA ASN A 146 -20.05 4.40 -10.43
C ASN A 146 -21.12 4.19 -9.35
N ILE A 147 -21.58 2.95 -9.14
CA ILE A 147 -22.52 2.63 -8.06
C ILE A 147 -21.90 2.94 -6.70
N ALA A 148 -20.63 2.54 -6.47
CA ALA A 148 -19.94 2.84 -5.24
C ALA A 148 -19.80 4.35 -5.02
N LEU A 149 -19.34 5.11 -6.03
CA LEU A 149 -19.11 6.56 -5.92
C LEU A 149 -20.41 7.34 -5.70
N SER A 150 -21.54 6.90 -6.29
CA SER A 150 -22.83 7.57 -6.19
C SER A 150 -23.58 7.28 -4.89
N GLN A 151 -23.32 6.15 -4.24
CA GLN A 151 -24.09 5.67 -3.09
C GLN A 151 -23.28 5.55 -1.78
N ALA A 152 -21.95 5.68 -1.84
CA ALA A 152 -21.12 5.56 -0.65
C ALA A 152 -21.32 6.75 0.30
N THR A 153 -21.29 6.45 1.58
CA THR A 153 -21.32 7.40 2.69
C THR A 153 -20.02 7.32 3.49
N PRO A 154 -19.75 8.23 4.42
CA PRO A 154 -18.61 8.11 5.34
C PRO A 154 -18.63 6.85 6.22
N ARG A 155 -19.78 6.16 6.30
CA ARG A 155 -19.93 4.88 7.00
C ARG A 155 -19.73 3.66 6.10
N SER A 156 -19.63 3.83 4.81
CA SER A 156 -19.44 2.73 3.87
C SER A 156 -18.02 2.18 3.92
N LEU A 157 -17.88 0.92 3.51
CA LEU A 157 -16.60 0.25 3.25
C LEU A 157 -16.49 -0.03 1.76
N ILE A 158 -15.44 0.44 1.12
CA ILE A 158 -15.19 0.21 -0.31
C ILE A 158 -13.94 -0.67 -0.45
N ILE A 159 -14.05 -1.72 -1.24
CA ILE A 159 -12.97 -2.65 -1.58
C ILE A 159 -12.73 -2.58 -3.08
N ILE A 160 -11.54 -2.12 -3.49
CA ILE A 160 -11.16 -2.05 -4.90
C ILE A 160 -9.93 -2.91 -5.12
N ASP A 161 -10.04 -3.88 -6.02
CA ASP A 161 -8.96 -4.79 -6.38
C ASP A 161 -8.55 -4.56 -7.84
N GLU A 162 -7.41 -3.88 -8.03
CA GLU A 162 -6.72 -3.68 -9.30
C GLU A 162 -7.58 -3.01 -10.40
N LEU A 163 -8.05 -1.80 -10.12
CA LEU A 163 -8.83 -0.99 -11.06
C LEU A 163 -8.01 -0.53 -12.28
N GLY A 164 -8.66 -0.47 -13.46
CA GLY A 164 -8.11 0.13 -14.68
C GLY A 164 -7.31 -0.82 -15.56
N ARG A 165 -7.39 -2.14 -15.35
CA ARG A 165 -6.68 -3.14 -16.19
C ARG A 165 -7.29 -3.32 -17.58
N GLY A 166 -8.55 -2.94 -17.76
CA GLY A 166 -9.29 -3.14 -19.02
C GLY A 166 -9.06 -2.06 -20.08
N THR A 167 -8.15 -1.11 -19.85
CA THR A 167 -7.84 0.00 -20.78
C THR A 167 -6.34 0.24 -20.88
N SER A 168 -5.90 1.33 -21.56
CA SER A 168 -4.49 1.67 -21.65
C SER A 168 -3.92 1.98 -20.26
N THR A 169 -2.61 1.75 -20.08
CA THR A 169 -1.95 1.92 -18.78
C THR A 169 -2.14 3.34 -18.21
N TYR A 170 -1.97 4.37 -19.05
CA TYR A 170 -2.10 5.76 -18.60
C TYR A 170 -3.54 6.16 -18.30
N ASP A 171 -4.52 5.72 -19.11
CA ASP A 171 -5.94 5.97 -18.84
C ASP A 171 -6.39 5.24 -17.56
N GLY A 172 -5.97 3.99 -17.39
CA GLY A 172 -6.26 3.19 -16.20
C GLY A 172 -5.69 3.83 -14.94
N MET A 173 -4.44 4.30 -14.96
CA MET A 173 -3.79 4.99 -13.87
C MET A 173 -4.48 6.33 -13.55
N ALA A 174 -4.80 7.14 -14.55
CA ALA A 174 -5.46 8.43 -14.37
C ALA A 174 -6.85 8.26 -13.74
N LEU A 175 -7.63 7.26 -14.20
CA LEU A 175 -8.93 6.92 -13.63
C LEU A 175 -8.79 6.40 -12.20
N ALA A 176 -7.87 5.49 -11.94
CA ALA A 176 -7.66 4.92 -10.61
C ALA A 176 -7.27 6.01 -9.59
N GLN A 177 -6.40 6.95 -9.97
CA GLN A 177 -6.03 8.08 -9.13
C GLN A 177 -7.23 9.00 -8.88
N SER A 178 -7.94 9.42 -9.93
CA SER A 178 -9.09 10.32 -9.81
C SER A 178 -10.21 9.72 -8.94
N ILE A 179 -10.46 8.41 -9.08
CA ILE A 179 -11.44 7.68 -8.27
C ILE A 179 -10.99 7.63 -6.81
N ALA A 180 -9.72 7.34 -6.52
CA ALA A 180 -9.19 7.32 -5.17
C ALA A 180 -9.30 8.71 -4.51
N GLU A 181 -8.99 9.79 -5.24
CA GLU A 181 -9.16 11.17 -4.79
C GLU A 181 -10.63 11.52 -4.51
N TYR A 182 -11.54 11.14 -5.39
CA TYR A 182 -12.98 11.36 -5.20
C TYR A 182 -13.52 10.61 -3.97
N ILE A 183 -13.13 9.36 -3.79
CA ILE A 183 -13.48 8.60 -2.59
C ILE A 183 -12.98 9.29 -1.33
N HIS A 184 -11.74 9.77 -1.34
CA HIS A 184 -11.13 10.45 -0.19
C HIS A 184 -11.81 11.78 0.12
N ASP A 185 -12.01 12.64 -0.87
CA ASP A 185 -12.43 14.02 -0.69
C ASP A 185 -13.95 14.16 -0.56
N VAL A 186 -14.71 13.38 -1.35
CA VAL A 186 -16.17 13.52 -1.49
C VAL A 186 -16.91 12.44 -0.70
N CYS A 187 -16.71 11.16 -1.04
CA CYS A 187 -17.43 10.05 -0.38
C CYS A 187 -17.03 9.91 1.09
N LYS A 188 -15.75 10.16 1.41
CA LYS A 188 -15.14 10.00 2.73
C LYS A 188 -15.30 8.58 3.31
N ALA A 189 -15.57 7.61 2.45
CA ALA A 189 -15.75 6.21 2.82
C ALA A 189 -14.42 5.55 3.21
N ARG A 190 -14.47 4.60 4.15
CA ARG A 190 -13.31 3.75 4.46
C ARG A 190 -13.02 2.85 3.28
N THR A 191 -11.77 2.80 2.84
CA THR A 191 -11.46 2.13 1.57
C THR A 191 -10.16 1.34 1.67
N ILE A 192 -10.15 0.11 1.14
CA ILE A 192 -8.92 -0.63 0.86
C ILE A 192 -8.82 -0.76 -0.66
N PHE A 193 -7.76 -0.18 -1.22
CA PHE A 193 -7.53 -0.08 -2.66
C PHE A 193 -6.24 -0.81 -3.02
N SER A 194 -6.31 -1.99 -3.62
CA SER A 194 -5.13 -2.62 -4.18
C SER A 194 -4.85 -2.14 -5.59
N THR A 195 -3.58 -1.95 -5.91
CA THR A 195 -3.17 -1.48 -7.23
C THR A 195 -1.80 -2.03 -7.62
N HIS A 196 -1.57 -2.11 -8.92
CA HIS A 196 -0.25 -2.32 -9.52
C HIS A 196 0.37 -1.00 -10.01
N TYR A 197 -0.37 0.11 -9.93
CA TYR A 197 0.16 1.44 -10.23
C TYR A 197 0.87 1.99 -9.00
N HIS A 198 2.21 1.94 -8.99
CA HIS A 198 3.02 2.42 -7.87
C HIS A 198 2.89 3.93 -7.66
N GLU A 199 2.51 4.66 -8.71
CA GLU A 199 2.30 6.10 -8.70
C GLU A 199 1.18 6.53 -7.74
N LEU A 200 0.16 5.68 -7.51
CA LEU A 200 -0.91 5.98 -6.56
C LEU A 200 -0.39 6.10 -5.12
N ALA A 201 0.76 5.51 -4.81
CA ALA A 201 1.38 5.66 -3.50
C ALA A 201 1.70 7.13 -3.14
N ARG A 202 1.85 7.99 -4.14
CA ARG A 202 2.07 9.44 -3.94
C ARG A 202 0.88 10.13 -3.26
N LEU A 203 -0.32 9.57 -3.37
CA LEU A 203 -1.50 10.13 -2.71
C LEU A 203 -1.32 10.24 -1.19
N ALA A 204 -0.58 9.32 -0.57
CA ALA A 204 -0.29 9.37 0.85
C ALA A 204 0.59 10.58 1.26
N LEU A 205 1.30 11.20 0.32
CA LEU A 205 2.09 12.41 0.54
C LEU A 205 1.23 13.68 0.41
N ALA A 206 0.25 13.64 -0.51
CA ALA A 206 -0.57 14.79 -0.84
C ALA A 206 -1.88 14.86 -0.04
N LYS A 207 -2.37 13.72 0.45
CA LYS A 207 -3.67 13.60 1.11
C LYS A 207 -3.52 13.09 2.54
N PRO A 208 -4.02 13.82 3.55
CA PRO A 208 -4.12 13.29 4.91
C PRO A 208 -5.06 12.07 4.92
N ARG A 209 -4.91 11.16 5.85
CA ARG A 209 -5.73 9.95 5.99
C ARG A 209 -5.58 8.91 4.88
N VAL A 210 -4.64 9.10 3.95
CA VAL A 210 -4.20 8.06 3.02
C VAL A 210 -2.98 7.38 3.59
N LYS A 211 -2.98 6.05 3.62
CA LYS A 211 -1.86 5.24 4.10
C LYS A 211 -1.43 4.26 3.02
N ASN A 212 -0.14 4.11 2.86
CA ASN A 212 0.42 3.09 1.98
C ASN A 212 0.71 1.82 2.76
N LEU A 213 0.32 0.71 2.18
CA LEU A 213 0.63 -0.64 2.63
C LEU A 213 1.30 -1.40 1.50
N ARG A 214 2.14 -2.37 1.86
CA ARG A 214 2.76 -3.28 0.90
C ARG A 214 2.66 -4.72 1.35
N MET A 215 2.61 -5.63 0.39
CA MET A 215 2.84 -7.04 0.67
C MET A 215 4.33 -7.28 0.85
N GLU A 216 4.71 -7.85 1.98
CA GLU A 216 6.12 -8.13 2.29
C GLU A 216 6.64 -9.31 1.46
N VAL A 217 7.86 -9.14 0.97
CA VAL A 217 8.58 -10.10 0.16
C VAL A 217 9.98 -10.26 0.76
N TRP A 218 10.43 -11.49 0.89
CA TRP A 218 11.81 -11.77 1.26
C TRP A 218 12.62 -12.14 0.02
N GLU A 219 13.75 -11.48 -0.16
CA GLU A 219 14.64 -11.67 -1.29
C GLU A 219 16.01 -12.22 -0.82
N GLU A 220 16.43 -13.31 -1.39
CA GLU A 220 17.78 -13.86 -1.22
C GLU A 220 18.39 -14.17 -2.58
N GLY A 221 19.20 -13.26 -3.09
CA GLY A 221 19.80 -13.36 -4.42
C GLY A 221 18.76 -13.44 -5.53
N GLN A 222 18.55 -14.64 -6.11
CA GLN A 222 17.54 -14.85 -7.16
C GLN A 222 16.23 -15.49 -6.64
N LYS A 223 16.16 -15.80 -5.36
CA LYS A 223 14.98 -16.41 -4.75
C LYS A 223 14.12 -15.33 -4.15
N ILE A 224 12.83 -15.39 -4.41
CA ILE A 224 11.81 -14.55 -3.79
C ILE A 224 10.82 -15.46 -3.07
N VAL A 225 10.51 -15.09 -1.84
CA VAL A 225 9.50 -15.75 -1.02
C VAL A 225 8.43 -14.70 -0.66
N PHE A 226 7.19 -14.98 -1.03
CA PHE A 226 6.06 -14.18 -0.60
C PHE A 226 5.74 -14.50 0.85
N LEU A 227 5.83 -13.49 1.73
CA LEU A 227 5.59 -13.68 3.15
C LEU A 227 4.11 -13.64 3.52
N TYR A 228 3.24 -13.26 2.58
CA TYR A 228 1.80 -13.06 2.79
C TYR A 228 1.47 -12.12 3.95
N LYS A 229 2.45 -11.32 4.37
CA LYS A 229 2.34 -10.33 5.44
C LYS A 229 2.22 -8.93 4.84
N VAL A 230 1.37 -8.11 5.45
CA VAL A 230 1.21 -6.70 5.10
C VAL A 230 2.11 -5.88 6.02
N GLY A 231 2.90 -4.99 5.41
CA GLY A 231 3.74 -4.01 6.08
C GLY A 231 3.35 -2.58 5.69
N GLU A 232 3.83 -1.60 6.44
CA GLU A 232 3.65 -0.18 6.13
C GLU A 232 4.55 0.26 4.96
N GLY A 233 4.10 1.28 4.22
CA GLY A 233 4.80 1.86 3.08
C GLY A 233 4.38 1.28 1.74
N ALA A 234 4.93 1.80 0.65
CA ALA A 234 4.69 1.32 -0.71
C ALA A 234 5.69 0.23 -1.10
N ALA A 235 5.33 -0.62 -2.05
CA ALA A 235 6.28 -1.55 -2.66
C ALA A 235 7.18 -0.79 -3.65
N ASP A 236 8.48 -1.03 -3.57
CA ASP A 236 9.47 -0.31 -4.36
C ASP A 236 9.66 -0.88 -5.78
N ARG A 237 9.19 -2.10 -6.04
CA ARG A 237 9.42 -2.83 -7.30
C ARG A 237 8.23 -3.69 -7.69
N SER A 238 8.12 -3.90 -9.01
CA SER A 238 7.26 -4.94 -9.57
C SER A 238 8.04 -6.26 -9.70
N TYR A 239 7.38 -7.39 -9.45
CA TYR A 239 7.99 -8.72 -9.45
C TYR A 239 7.53 -9.58 -10.63
N GLY A 240 7.01 -8.97 -11.71
CA GLY A 240 6.43 -9.67 -12.85
C GLY A 240 7.37 -10.69 -13.51
N ILE A 241 8.62 -10.28 -13.77
CA ILE A 241 9.64 -11.19 -14.36
C ILE A 241 9.95 -12.36 -13.42
N HIS A 242 9.88 -12.13 -12.11
CA HIS A 242 10.12 -13.18 -11.13
C HIS A 242 8.99 -14.20 -11.09
N VAL A 243 7.75 -13.73 -11.10
CA VAL A 243 6.56 -14.59 -11.21
C VAL A 243 6.59 -15.39 -12.52
N ALA A 244 6.99 -14.77 -13.64
CA ALA A 244 7.19 -15.46 -14.90
C ALA A 244 8.25 -16.58 -14.83
N ARG A 245 9.31 -16.37 -14.05
CA ARG A 245 10.32 -17.41 -13.77
C ARG A 245 9.73 -18.56 -12.96
N LEU A 246 8.95 -18.29 -11.93
CA LEU A 246 8.27 -19.32 -11.14
C LEU A 246 7.27 -20.12 -11.98
N ALA A 247 6.64 -19.48 -12.96
CA ALA A 247 5.76 -20.13 -13.94
C ALA A 247 6.53 -20.97 -14.99
N GLY A 248 7.87 -20.98 -14.95
CA GLY A 248 8.69 -21.83 -15.82
C GLY A 248 8.97 -21.26 -17.22
N LEU A 249 8.85 -19.93 -17.43
CA LEU A 249 9.17 -19.33 -18.73
C LEU A 249 10.63 -19.59 -19.13
N PRO A 250 10.92 -19.74 -20.44
CA PRO A 250 12.28 -19.98 -20.93
C PRO A 250 13.26 -18.87 -20.50
N LYS A 251 14.47 -19.29 -20.10
CA LYS A 251 15.53 -18.36 -19.62
C LYS A 251 15.84 -17.23 -20.61
N GLN A 252 15.79 -17.51 -21.92
CA GLN A 252 16.03 -16.51 -22.96
C GLN A 252 14.97 -15.41 -22.96
N VAL A 253 13.68 -15.76 -22.77
CA VAL A 253 12.56 -14.81 -22.67
C VAL A 253 12.73 -13.93 -21.41
N LEU A 254 13.06 -14.55 -20.26
CA LEU A 254 13.27 -13.81 -19.00
C LEU A 254 14.46 -12.85 -19.10
N LYS A 255 15.57 -13.25 -19.75
CA LYS A 255 16.73 -12.39 -19.96
C LYS A 255 16.38 -11.19 -20.85
N ARG A 256 15.62 -11.41 -21.94
CA ARG A 256 15.20 -10.33 -22.83
C ARG A 256 14.19 -9.38 -22.13
N ALA A 257 13.22 -9.96 -21.39
CA ALA A 257 12.26 -9.16 -20.62
C ALA A 257 12.96 -8.26 -19.59
N LYS A 258 14.00 -8.77 -18.91
CA LYS A 258 14.78 -7.94 -17.98
C LYS A 258 15.51 -6.81 -18.70
N SER A 259 16.15 -7.06 -19.85
CA SER A 259 16.79 -6.00 -20.64
C SER A 259 15.80 -4.92 -21.08
N ILE A 260 14.59 -5.32 -21.52
CA ILE A 260 13.54 -4.35 -21.90
C ILE A 260 13.05 -3.55 -20.69
N LEU A 261 12.90 -4.19 -19.53
CA LEU A 261 12.49 -3.50 -18.31
C LEU A 261 13.55 -2.50 -17.86
N ASP A 262 14.83 -2.87 -17.90
CA ASP A 262 15.95 -1.97 -17.58
C ASP A 262 16.00 -0.77 -18.55
N ASP A 263 15.57 -0.93 -19.81
CA ASP A 263 15.47 0.16 -20.80
C ASP A 263 14.24 1.08 -20.53
N LEU A 264 13.16 0.53 -19.94
CA LEU A 264 11.91 1.26 -19.66
C LEU A 264 11.91 1.98 -18.30
N GLU A 265 12.64 1.46 -17.32
CA GLU A 265 12.70 2.01 -15.95
C GLU A 265 13.45 3.36 -15.80
N PRO A 266 14.43 3.77 -16.64
CA PRO A 266 15.10 5.05 -16.51
C PRO A 266 14.16 6.26 -16.57
N ASP A 267 13.02 6.13 -17.28
CA ASP A 267 12.05 7.22 -17.48
C ASP A 267 10.96 7.29 -16.39
N LEU A 268 10.99 6.41 -15.36
CA LEU A 268 10.02 6.47 -14.29
C LEU A 268 10.40 7.51 -13.24
N PRO A 269 9.62 8.59 -13.06
CA PRO A 269 9.90 9.67 -12.12
C PRO A 269 9.92 9.23 -10.64
N TYR A 270 9.68 7.94 -10.36
CA TYR A 270 9.69 7.37 -9.01
C TYR A 270 11.10 7.25 -8.40
N ARG A 271 12.14 7.02 -9.23
CA ARG A 271 13.53 6.93 -8.75
C ARG A 271 14.06 8.29 -8.27
N GLN A 272 13.61 9.38 -8.91
CA GLN A 272 13.96 10.73 -8.52
C GLN A 272 13.33 11.16 -7.19
N LEU A 273 12.09 10.72 -6.92
CA LEU A 273 11.39 11.02 -5.65
C LEU A 273 11.96 10.30 -4.42
N THR A 274 12.64 9.18 -4.59
CA THR A 274 13.32 8.49 -3.46
C THR A 274 14.58 9.26 -3.06
N LEU A 275 15.29 9.86 -4.02
CA LEU A 275 16.42 10.76 -3.77
C LEU A 275 15.93 12.09 -3.19
N ASP A 276 14.88 12.70 -3.76
CA ASP A 276 14.31 13.95 -3.26
C ASP A 276 13.74 13.79 -1.83
N ARG A 277 13.26 12.60 -1.45
CA ARG A 277 12.84 12.31 -0.07
C ARG A 277 13.99 12.14 0.92
N LEU A 278 15.11 11.60 0.49
CA LEU A 278 16.33 11.56 1.29
C LEU A 278 16.82 12.99 1.58
N PHE A 279 16.78 13.87 0.58
CA PHE A 279 17.16 15.29 0.76
C PHE A 279 16.12 16.09 1.57
N LEU A 280 14.81 15.87 1.39
CA LEU A 280 13.74 16.54 2.14
C LEU A 280 13.61 16.04 3.60
N ALA A 281 14.03 14.83 3.91
CA ALA A 281 14.06 14.32 5.27
C ALA A 281 15.21 14.97 6.08
N GLU A 282 16.30 15.34 5.44
CA GLU A 282 17.39 16.10 6.08
C GLU A 282 17.03 17.57 6.29
N GLU A 283 16.32 18.22 5.35
CA GLU A 283 15.88 19.61 5.53
C GLU A 283 14.90 19.81 6.71
N ASN A 284 14.11 18.83 7.06
CA ASN A 284 13.19 18.91 8.21
C ASN A 284 13.89 18.67 9.58
N VAL A 285 15.09 18.13 9.60
CA VAL A 285 15.90 17.97 10.84
C VAL A 285 16.81 19.17 11.07
N VAL A 286 17.19 19.91 10.03
CA VAL A 286 18.12 21.06 10.10
C VAL A 286 17.39 22.41 10.13
N SER A 287 16.12 22.50 9.75
CA SER A 287 15.36 23.77 9.66
C SER A 287 15.01 24.45 11.00
N GLY A 288 15.50 23.91 12.13
CA GLY A 288 15.33 24.53 13.46
C GLY A 288 16.47 25.45 13.90
N ILE A 289 17.65 25.41 13.31
CA ILE A 289 18.84 26.10 13.84
C ILE A 289 19.58 27.00 12.82
N GLU A 290 19.39 26.89 11.49
CA GLU A 290 20.24 27.59 10.53
C GLU A 290 19.56 28.49 9.46
N ALA A 291 18.24 28.60 9.44
CA ALA A 291 17.58 29.53 8.50
C ALA A 291 18.02 31.02 8.68
N ALA A 292 18.50 31.39 9.87
CA ALA A 292 18.98 32.75 10.14
C ALA A 292 20.43 33.03 9.69
N LYS A 293 21.24 32.00 9.41
CA LYS A 293 22.65 32.20 8.99
C LYS A 293 22.84 32.18 7.48
N VAL A 294 21.97 31.51 6.73
CA VAL A 294 22.08 31.43 5.27
C VAL A 294 21.53 32.69 4.58
N GLU A 295 20.51 33.35 5.16
CA GLU A 295 20.04 34.66 4.62
C GLU A 295 21.04 35.78 4.85
N ALA A 296 21.82 35.75 5.91
CA ALA A 296 22.89 36.74 6.15
C ALA A 296 24.08 36.59 5.19
N ALA A 297 24.43 35.33 4.83
CA ALA A 297 25.52 35.06 3.89
C ALA A 297 25.16 35.33 2.43
N ALA A 298 23.89 35.19 2.06
CA ALA A 298 23.42 35.51 0.69
C ALA A 298 23.28 37.00 0.45
N ALA A 299 23.06 37.81 1.49
CA ALA A 299 23.02 39.28 1.38
C ALA A 299 24.39 39.93 1.21
N ASP A 300 25.44 39.30 1.75
CA ASP A 300 26.84 39.79 1.59
C ASP A 300 27.44 39.46 0.20
N LEU A 301 26.94 38.44 -0.50
CA LEU A 301 27.36 38.09 -1.86
C LEU A 301 26.74 38.97 -2.98
N ALA A 302 25.71 39.75 -2.65
CA ALA A 302 25.05 40.64 -3.60
C ALA A 302 25.67 42.05 -3.68
N ASN A 303 26.57 42.39 -2.76
CA ASN A 303 27.26 43.70 -2.79
C ASN A 303 28.73 43.51 -3.19
N GLY A 304 28.96 43.48 -4.51
CA GLY A 304 30.27 43.44 -5.08
C GLY A 304 31.13 44.63 -4.71
N LYS A 305 32.30 44.39 -4.15
CA LYS A 305 33.49 45.24 -4.30
C LYS A 305 34.71 44.35 -4.47
N ASP A 306 35.44 44.67 -5.54
CA ASP A 306 36.75 44.13 -5.89
C ASP A 306 37.72 44.10 -4.71
N GLU A 307 38.24 42.92 -4.39
CA GLU A 307 39.57 42.81 -3.78
C GLU A 307 40.31 41.62 -4.39
N GLN A 308 41.54 41.88 -4.76
CA GLN A 308 42.50 40.98 -5.40
C GLN A 308 42.82 39.75 -4.55
N PRO A 309 43.22 38.62 -5.14
CA PRO A 309 43.49 37.37 -4.44
C PRO A 309 44.72 37.46 -3.58
N ARG A 310 44.59 37.12 -2.29
CA ARG A 310 45.72 36.74 -1.43
C ARG A 310 45.99 35.25 -1.60
N GLU A 311 47.16 34.94 -2.11
CA GLU A 311 47.76 33.62 -2.04
C GLU A 311 48.01 33.29 -0.58
N ASP A 312 47.29 32.31 -0.04
CA ASP A 312 47.76 31.50 1.07
C ASP A 312 47.26 30.05 0.91
N GLY A 313 48.22 29.12 0.94
CA GLY A 313 48.05 27.72 0.64
C GLY A 313 47.18 26.99 1.64
N ASP A 314 46.20 26.27 1.12
CA ASP A 314 45.74 24.98 1.61
C ASP A 314 44.45 24.48 0.86
N SER A 315 44.41 24.63 -0.48
CA SER A 315 43.24 24.25 -1.31
C SER A 315 43.35 22.87 -1.99
N GLY A 316 44.43 22.10 -1.71
CA GLY A 316 44.71 20.90 -2.50
C GLY A 316 43.78 19.69 -2.25
N VAL A 317 43.28 19.55 -1.02
CA VAL A 317 42.49 18.36 -0.64
C VAL A 317 40.99 18.55 -0.94
N ASP A 318 40.46 19.75 -0.75
CA ASP A 318 39.07 20.07 -1.07
C ASP A 318 38.82 20.01 -2.56
N LEU A 319 39.79 20.44 -3.37
CA LEU A 319 39.77 20.30 -4.83
C LEU A 319 39.80 18.82 -5.27
N ALA A 320 40.55 17.97 -4.58
CA ALA A 320 40.63 16.54 -4.88
C ALA A 320 39.30 15.83 -4.61
N ILE A 321 38.65 16.11 -3.48
CA ILE A 321 37.30 15.58 -3.14
C ILE A 321 36.26 16.10 -4.15
N LEU A 322 36.31 17.38 -4.51
CA LEU A 322 35.41 17.95 -5.50
C LEU A 322 35.62 17.37 -6.91
N GLU A 323 36.85 17.06 -7.31
CA GLU A 323 37.13 16.39 -8.58
C GLU A 323 36.67 14.91 -8.53
N GLU A 324 36.86 14.24 -7.41
CA GLU A 324 36.37 12.87 -7.23
C GLU A 324 34.83 12.81 -7.30
N ILE A 325 34.13 13.75 -6.66
CA ILE A 325 32.65 13.86 -6.74
C ILE A 325 32.21 14.16 -8.19
N LYS A 326 32.88 15.07 -8.90
CA LYS A 326 32.55 15.43 -10.29
C LYS A 326 32.78 14.29 -11.27
N THR A 327 33.76 13.44 -11.02
CA THR A 327 34.15 12.33 -11.91
C THR A 327 33.55 10.99 -11.51
N ALA A 328 32.90 10.91 -10.35
CA ALA A 328 32.28 9.69 -9.84
C ALA A 328 31.10 9.28 -10.73
N ASP A 329 31.16 8.11 -11.34
CA ASP A 329 30.02 7.51 -12.03
C ASP A 329 29.06 6.87 -11.02
N LEU A 330 28.14 7.69 -10.50
CA LEU A 330 27.16 7.28 -9.49
C LEU A 330 26.16 6.23 -10.01
N SER A 331 26.09 6.03 -11.33
CA SER A 331 25.13 5.10 -11.94
C SER A 331 25.41 3.64 -11.61
N HIS A 332 26.65 3.32 -11.22
CA HIS A 332 27.07 1.97 -10.87
C HIS A 332 27.21 1.71 -9.37
N TRP A 333 26.96 2.72 -8.52
CA TRP A 333 27.10 2.57 -7.08
C TRP A 333 25.82 2.00 -6.45
N THR A 334 25.98 1.05 -5.54
CA THR A 334 24.90 0.65 -4.64
C THR A 334 24.70 1.73 -3.57
N ALA A 335 23.50 1.81 -2.99
CA ALA A 335 23.19 2.76 -1.92
C ALA A 335 24.21 2.67 -0.75
N PHE A 336 24.68 1.46 -0.42
CA PHE A 336 25.68 1.23 0.61
C PHE A 336 27.06 1.80 0.22
N GLN A 337 27.49 1.62 -1.03
CA GLN A 337 28.77 2.18 -1.53
C GLN A 337 28.73 3.70 -1.56
N ALA A 338 27.59 4.31 -1.96
CA ALA A 338 27.44 5.75 -1.94
C ALA A 338 27.50 6.31 -0.50
N LEU A 339 26.84 5.66 0.45
CA LEU A 339 26.84 6.07 1.86
C LEU A 339 28.25 5.92 2.48
N SER A 340 28.93 4.82 2.22
CA SER A 340 30.30 4.60 2.71
C SER A 340 31.26 5.68 2.19
N ARG A 341 31.11 6.07 0.92
CA ARG A 341 31.98 7.08 0.32
C ARG A 341 31.66 8.50 0.83
N LEU A 342 30.38 8.82 1.06
CA LEU A 342 29.99 10.06 1.72
C LEU A 342 30.55 10.19 3.14
N VAL A 343 30.51 9.12 3.92
CA VAL A 343 31.10 9.09 5.26
C VAL A 343 32.62 9.28 5.20
N GLU A 344 33.31 8.65 4.24
CA GLU A 344 34.75 8.84 4.04
C GLU A 344 35.09 10.30 3.68
N TRP A 345 34.34 10.93 2.79
CA TRP A 345 34.53 12.35 2.46
C TRP A 345 34.24 13.26 3.64
N GLN A 346 33.20 12.98 4.42
CA GLN A 346 32.85 13.72 5.62
C GLN A 346 33.95 13.60 6.69
N ASP A 347 34.47 12.39 6.96
CA ASP A 347 35.58 12.16 7.87
C ASP A 347 36.87 12.89 7.45
N HIS A 348 37.12 12.97 6.14
CA HIS A 348 38.26 13.72 5.64
C HIS A 348 38.13 15.25 5.84
N LEU A 349 36.91 15.79 5.70
CA LEU A 349 36.62 17.19 5.93
C LEU A 349 36.65 17.54 7.44
N GLN A 350 36.09 16.68 8.30
CA GLN A 350 36.03 16.92 9.74
C GLN A 350 37.40 16.82 10.45
N LYS A 351 38.30 15.93 10.00
CA LYS A 351 39.64 15.80 10.58
C LYS A 351 40.51 17.03 10.45
N ARG A 352 40.10 18.06 9.73
CA ARG A 352 40.76 19.34 9.55
C ARG A 352 40.21 20.47 10.44
N GLU A 353 39.03 20.28 11.04
CA GLU A 353 38.45 21.27 11.95
C GLU A 353 38.87 21.10 13.41
N GLU A 354 39.64 20.05 13.73
CA GLU A 354 40.27 19.94 15.06
C GLU A 354 41.67 20.59 15.01
N PRO A 355 41.91 21.61 15.87
CA PRO A 355 43.18 22.39 15.92
C PRO A 355 44.34 21.60 16.50
#